data_747a20682ab8ad9dc63ab88ed7ffd771
#
_entry.id   747a20682ab8ad9dc63ab88ed7ffd771
#
_cell.length_a   1.000
_cell.length_b   1.000
_cell.length_c   1.000
_cell.angle_alpha   90.00
_cell.angle_beta   90.00
_cell.angle_gamma   90.00
#
_symmetry.space_group_name_H-M   'P 1'
#
loop_
_entity.id
_entity.type
_entity.pdbx_description
1 polymer ?
#
loop_
_entity_poly.entity_id
_entity_poly.type
_entity_poly.pdbx_seq_one_letter_code
_entity_poly.pdbx_strand_id
1 'polypeptide(L)'
;LISVEEGIDSSQASGKLLISVLSAVAEIERENILEQTMNGRREKARQGLWNGGPAPYGYTLNGDSLEINESEAETVRLIFDKFANSDVGYGGVAKYLNLTGITKNRHKGSDITVWSARNVQCILDNPVYIGKIAYGRRTKQKVKGSRGDYLTVKADDFLLFDGRHEALI
;
A
#
# COMPACT_ATOMS: atom_id res chain seq x y z
N LEU A 1 -15.33 8.68 -37.04
CA LEU A 1 -16.23 8.37 -35.92
C LEU A 1 -17.40 9.35 -35.94
N ILE A 2 -18.62 8.82 -35.89
CA ILE A 2 -19.83 9.64 -35.83
C ILE A 2 -20.57 9.26 -34.56
N SER A 3 -20.77 10.20 -33.64
CA SER A 3 -21.65 10.02 -32.46
C SER A 3 -23.01 10.64 -32.83
N VAL A 4 -24.03 9.78 -32.86
CA VAL A 4 -25.39 10.22 -33.24
C VAL A 4 -26.08 10.98 -32.12
N GLU A 5 -25.80 10.62 -30.87
CA GLU A 5 -26.39 11.26 -29.68
C GLU A 5 -25.80 12.65 -29.41
N GLU A 6 -24.53 12.88 -29.70
CA GLU A 6 -23.83 14.13 -29.45
C GLU A 6 -23.69 15.00 -30.72
N GLY A 7 -24.13 14.50 -31.89
CA GLY A 7 -24.04 15.22 -33.17
C GLY A 7 -22.60 15.50 -33.63
N ILE A 8 -21.62 14.71 -33.18
CA ILE A 8 -20.19 14.91 -33.44
C ILE A 8 -19.77 14.08 -34.64
N ASP A 9 -19.31 14.76 -35.71
CA ASP A 9 -18.70 14.14 -36.88
C ASP A 9 -17.18 14.44 -36.92
N SER A 10 -16.37 13.44 -36.67
CA SER A 10 -14.90 13.57 -36.67
C SER A 10 -14.29 13.77 -38.05
N SER A 11 -15.08 13.69 -39.13
CA SER A 11 -14.62 14.01 -40.50
C SER A 11 -14.52 15.53 -40.74
N GLN A 12 -15.29 16.29 -39.98
CA GLN A 12 -15.31 17.78 -40.06
C GLN A 12 -14.29 18.39 -39.08
N ALA A 13 -13.76 19.56 -39.43
CA ALA A 13 -12.81 20.30 -38.60
C ALA A 13 -13.40 20.68 -37.23
N SER A 14 -14.68 21.08 -37.20
CA SER A 14 -15.42 21.37 -35.97
C SER A 14 -15.57 20.16 -35.06
N GLY A 15 -15.86 18.97 -35.60
CA GLY A 15 -15.95 17.75 -34.84
C GLY A 15 -14.60 17.30 -34.26
N LYS A 16 -13.52 17.48 -35.03
CA LYS A 16 -12.15 17.22 -34.50
C LYS A 16 -11.79 18.14 -33.35
N LEU A 17 -12.11 19.44 -33.48
CA LEU A 17 -11.86 20.40 -32.41
C LEU A 17 -12.66 20.05 -31.15
N LEU A 18 -13.93 19.73 -31.30
CA LEU A 18 -14.79 19.35 -30.17
C LEU A 18 -14.27 18.11 -29.44
N ILE A 19 -13.88 17.05 -30.18
CA ILE A 19 -13.25 15.86 -29.58
C ILE A 19 -11.97 16.21 -28.81
N SER A 20 -11.13 17.08 -29.38
CA SER A 20 -9.89 17.52 -28.71
C SER A 20 -10.17 18.28 -27.42
N VAL A 21 -11.17 19.16 -27.40
CA VAL A 21 -11.59 19.91 -26.21
C VAL A 21 -12.16 18.96 -25.16
N LEU A 22 -13.07 18.05 -25.54
CA LEU A 22 -13.65 17.07 -24.64
C LEU A 22 -12.58 16.15 -24.03
N SER A 23 -11.60 15.73 -24.85
CA SER A 23 -10.47 14.92 -24.36
C SER A 23 -9.61 15.68 -23.36
N ALA A 24 -9.34 16.96 -23.61
CA ALA A 24 -8.59 17.82 -22.68
C ALA A 24 -9.36 18.02 -21.36
N VAL A 25 -10.67 18.26 -21.42
CA VAL A 25 -11.50 18.38 -20.21
C VAL A 25 -11.50 17.08 -19.41
N ALA A 26 -11.66 15.92 -20.07
CA ALA A 26 -11.63 14.62 -19.41
C ALA A 26 -10.27 14.33 -18.75
N GLU A 27 -9.16 14.79 -19.34
CA GLU A 27 -7.83 14.67 -18.75
C GLU A 27 -7.69 15.54 -17.48
N ILE A 28 -8.16 16.78 -17.53
CA ILE A 28 -8.17 17.69 -16.37
C ILE A 28 -9.05 17.12 -15.25
N GLU A 29 -10.23 16.60 -15.55
CA GLU A 29 -11.10 15.96 -14.54
C GLU A 29 -10.42 14.77 -13.88
N ARG A 30 -9.73 13.93 -14.67
CA ARG A 30 -8.97 12.80 -14.15
C ARG A 30 -7.84 13.24 -13.21
N GLU A 31 -7.11 14.29 -13.58
CA GLU A 31 -6.05 14.85 -12.74
C GLU A 31 -6.62 15.40 -11.42
N ASN A 32 -7.72 16.14 -11.47
CA ASN A 32 -8.40 16.66 -10.30
C ASN A 32 -8.88 15.54 -9.36
N ILE A 33 -9.47 14.46 -9.89
CA ILE A 33 -9.90 13.29 -9.10
C ILE A 33 -8.69 12.61 -8.43
N LEU A 34 -7.59 12.48 -9.15
CA LEU A 34 -6.36 11.92 -8.60
C LEU A 34 -5.83 12.78 -7.45
N GLU A 35 -5.76 14.09 -7.64
CA GLU A 35 -5.28 15.02 -6.61
C GLU A 35 -6.18 14.98 -5.36
N GLN A 36 -7.49 15.05 -5.53
CA GLN A 36 -8.45 14.94 -4.43
C GLN A 36 -8.31 13.62 -3.67
N THR A 37 -8.14 12.50 -4.40
CA THR A 37 -7.95 11.17 -3.80
C THR A 37 -6.65 11.10 -3.01
N MET A 38 -5.56 11.66 -3.54
CA MET A 38 -4.25 11.68 -2.85
C MET A 38 -4.28 12.57 -1.61
N ASN A 39 -4.92 13.74 -1.72
CA ASN A 39 -5.11 14.64 -0.59
C ASN A 39 -5.98 14.00 0.51
N GLY A 40 -7.07 13.34 0.15
CA GLY A 40 -7.91 12.61 1.09
C GLY A 40 -7.16 11.50 1.82
N ARG A 41 -6.33 10.73 1.11
CA ARG A 41 -5.46 9.69 1.73
C ARG A 41 -4.41 10.29 2.65
N ARG A 42 -3.79 11.39 2.26
CA ARG A 42 -2.80 12.09 3.09
C ARG A 42 -3.44 12.60 4.37
N GLU A 43 -4.62 13.20 4.27
CA GLU A 43 -5.36 13.70 5.43
C GLU A 43 -5.77 12.55 6.37
N LYS A 44 -6.24 11.44 5.81
CA LYS A 44 -6.56 10.23 6.58
C LYS A 44 -5.34 9.71 7.36
N ALA A 45 -4.17 9.65 6.72
CA ALA A 45 -2.92 9.28 7.39
C ALA A 45 -2.54 10.29 8.48
N ARG A 46 -2.72 11.60 8.23
CA ARG A 46 -2.48 12.68 9.22
C ARG A 46 -3.35 12.54 10.45
N GLN A 47 -4.57 12.02 10.27
CA GLN A 47 -5.50 11.72 11.37
C GLN A 47 -5.15 10.43 12.13
N GLY A 48 -4.07 9.73 11.75
CA GLY A 48 -3.63 8.49 12.36
C GLY A 48 -4.48 7.27 12.01
N LEU A 49 -5.29 7.35 10.95
CA LEU A 49 -6.15 6.28 10.47
C LEU A 49 -5.43 5.41 9.44
N TRP A 50 -5.81 4.13 9.36
CA TRP A 50 -5.24 3.21 8.38
C TRP A 50 -5.61 3.61 6.95
N ASN A 51 -4.61 3.70 6.09
CA ASN A 51 -4.74 4.30 4.76
C ASN A 51 -5.01 3.26 3.65
N GLY A 52 -5.74 2.22 3.99
CA GLY A 52 -6.23 1.22 3.04
C GLY A 52 -5.30 0.03 2.82
N GLY A 53 -5.85 -0.98 2.15
CA GLY A 53 -5.25 -2.29 2.03
C GLY A 53 -5.56 -3.20 3.22
N PRO A 54 -5.11 -4.47 3.19
CA PRO A 54 -5.30 -5.40 4.29
C PRO A 54 -4.56 -4.91 5.53
N ALA A 55 -5.06 -5.30 6.72
CA ALA A 55 -4.37 -5.04 7.97
C ALA A 55 -2.95 -5.64 7.93
N PRO A 56 -1.96 -4.98 8.55
CA PRO A 56 -0.66 -5.57 8.77
C PRO A 56 -0.78 -6.82 9.68
N TYR A 57 0.12 -7.78 9.52
CA TYR A 57 0.17 -8.96 10.37
C TYR A 57 0.30 -8.55 11.84
N GLY A 58 -0.47 -9.13 12.74
CA GLY A 58 -0.57 -8.71 14.14
C GLY A 58 -1.68 -7.72 14.44
N TYR A 59 -2.38 -7.25 13.40
CA TYR A 59 -3.54 -6.37 13.55
C TYR A 59 -4.74 -6.86 12.75
N THR A 60 -5.93 -6.50 13.20
CA THR A 60 -7.19 -6.58 12.46
C THR A 60 -7.68 -5.18 12.13
N LEU A 61 -8.48 -5.08 11.07
CA LEU A 61 -9.07 -3.80 10.67
C LEU A 61 -10.50 -3.70 11.20
N ASN A 62 -10.76 -2.65 11.99
CA ASN A 62 -12.09 -2.28 12.43
C ASN A 62 -12.43 -0.89 11.88
N GLY A 63 -13.24 -0.84 10.82
CA GLY A 63 -13.44 0.38 10.03
C GLY A 63 -12.12 0.89 9.45
N ASP A 64 -11.67 2.06 9.90
CA ASP A 64 -10.41 2.70 9.51
C ASP A 64 -9.33 2.62 10.59
N SER A 65 -9.60 1.90 11.69
CA SER A 65 -8.68 1.70 12.80
C SER A 65 -8.07 0.31 12.79
N LEU A 66 -6.84 0.20 13.28
CA LEU A 66 -6.17 -1.06 13.50
C LEU A 66 -6.34 -1.46 14.97
N GLU A 67 -6.77 -2.70 15.21
CA GLU A 67 -6.86 -3.32 16.52
C GLU A 67 -5.88 -4.48 16.61
N ILE A 68 -5.29 -4.72 17.79
CA ILE A 68 -4.34 -5.79 17.99
C ILE A 68 -5.03 -7.15 17.83
N ASN A 69 -4.44 -8.01 17.03
CA ASN A 69 -4.77 -9.43 16.94
C ASN A 69 -3.77 -10.22 17.79
N GLU A 70 -4.11 -10.53 19.03
CA GLU A 70 -3.16 -11.14 19.98
C GLU A 70 -2.54 -12.44 19.46
N SER A 71 -3.26 -13.26 18.72
CA SER A 71 -2.73 -14.51 18.17
C SER A 71 -1.57 -14.30 17.19
N GLU A 72 -1.57 -13.18 16.47
CA GLU A 72 -0.51 -12.80 15.55
C GLU A 72 0.52 -11.85 16.21
N ALA A 73 0.08 -11.03 17.15
CA ALA A 73 0.90 -10.04 17.85
C ALA A 73 2.05 -10.69 18.62
N GLU A 74 1.83 -11.84 19.26
CA GLU A 74 2.86 -12.63 19.90
C GLU A 74 3.97 -13.02 18.92
N THR A 75 3.61 -13.41 17.71
CA THR A 75 4.59 -13.74 16.67
C THR A 75 5.38 -12.51 16.23
N VAL A 76 4.73 -11.35 16.13
CA VAL A 76 5.41 -10.08 15.81
C VAL A 76 6.43 -9.75 16.91
N ARG A 77 6.03 -9.77 18.17
CA ARG A 77 6.94 -9.53 19.32
C ARG A 77 8.12 -10.49 19.30
N LEU A 78 7.87 -11.78 19.02
CA LEU A 78 8.91 -12.80 18.88
C LEU A 78 9.90 -12.49 17.74
N ILE A 79 9.40 -12.00 16.59
CA ILE A 79 10.25 -11.61 15.46
C ILE A 79 11.18 -10.46 15.86
N PHE A 80 10.67 -9.43 16.51
CA PHE A 80 11.46 -8.31 16.98
C PHE A 80 12.47 -8.74 18.05
N ASP A 81 12.05 -9.53 19.03
CA ASP A 81 12.93 -10.06 20.08
C ASP A 81 14.08 -10.89 19.49
N LYS A 82 13.77 -11.84 18.61
CA LYS A 82 14.79 -12.68 17.97
C LYS A 82 15.75 -11.88 17.12
N PHE A 83 15.25 -10.89 16.39
CA PHE A 83 16.12 -10.06 15.57
C PHE A 83 17.02 -9.14 16.39
N ALA A 84 16.52 -8.60 17.52
CA ALA A 84 17.28 -7.70 18.38
C ALA A 84 18.30 -8.43 19.29
N ASN A 85 17.92 -9.63 19.79
CA ASN A 85 18.68 -10.32 20.84
C ASN A 85 19.46 -11.55 20.35
N SER A 86 19.47 -11.82 19.03
CA SER A 86 20.22 -12.93 18.45
C SER A 86 21.04 -12.43 17.27
N ASP A 87 22.20 -13.04 17.03
CA ASP A 87 23.06 -12.72 15.87
C ASP A 87 22.55 -13.44 14.60
N VAL A 88 21.28 -13.19 14.25
CA VAL A 88 20.62 -13.79 13.10
C VAL A 88 19.99 -12.72 12.21
N GLY A 89 20.18 -12.82 10.90
CA GLY A 89 19.50 -11.95 9.94
C GLY A 89 18.05 -12.40 9.67
N TYR A 90 17.36 -11.69 8.78
CA TYR A 90 15.98 -11.97 8.40
C TYR A 90 15.71 -13.43 8.02
N GLY A 91 16.65 -14.06 7.31
CA GLY A 91 16.55 -15.47 6.91
C GLY A 91 16.65 -16.42 8.08
N GLY A 92 17.48 -16.11 9.09
CA GLY A 92 17.62 -16.89 10.31
C GLY A 92 16.35 -16.85 11.15
N VAL A 93 15.73 -15.67 11.32
CA VAL A 93 14.45 -15.51 12.01
C VAL A 93 13.35 -16.29 11.27
N ALA A 94 13.27 -16.18 9.93
CA ALA A 94 12.28 -16.91 9.14
C ALA A 94 12.45 -18.43 9.29
N LYS A 95 13.69 -18.93 9.26
CA LYS A 95 14.00 -20.34 9.48
C LYS A 95 13.59 -20.82 10.88
N TYR A 96 13.85 -20.00 11.89
CA TYR A 96 13.44 -20.29 13.27
C TYR A 96 11.91 -20.46 13.38
N LEU A 97 11.14 -19.50 12.85
CA LEU A 97 9.67 -19.56 12.87
C LEU A 97 9.13 -20.81 12.18
N ASN A 98 9.70 -21.19 11.04
CA ASN A 98 9.30 -22.39 10.31
C ASN A 98 9.65 -23.68 11.05
N LEU A 99 10.80 -23.74 11.70
CA LEU A 99 11.23 -24.91 12.50
C LEU A 99 10.41 -25.09 13.79
N THR A 100 9.95 -23.99 14.39
CA THR A 100 9.07 -24.03 15.57
C THR A 100 7.59 -24.24 15.21
N GLY A 101 7.27 -24.42 13.93
CA GLY A 101 5.91 -24.69 13.48
C GLY A 101 4.98 -23.46 13.51
N ILE A 102 5.52 -22.26 13.72
CA ILE A 102 4.75 -21.03 13.67
C ILE A 102 4.46 -20.70 12.22
N THR A 103 3.18 -20.79 11.82
CA THR A 103 2.73 -20.48 10.46
C THR A 103 2.10 -19.10 10.41
N LYS A 104 2.20 -18.42 9.28
CA LYS A 104 1.43 -17.19 9.06
C LYS A 104 0.03 -17.52 8.55
N ASN A 105 -0.94 -16.68 8.93
CA ASN A 105 -2.30 -16.84 8.42
C ASN A 105 -2.34 -16.70 6.89
N ARG A 106 -3.23 -17.47 6.26
CA ARG A 106 -3.44 -17.46 4.83
C ARG A 106 -4.05 -16.13 4.40
N HIS A 107 -3.41 -15.43 3.48
CA HIS A 107 -4.09 -14.39 2.71
C HIS A 107 -5.06 -15.04 1.72
N LYS A 108 -6.22 -14.43 1.52
CA LYS A 108 -7.23 -14.86 0.55
C LYS A 108 -6.56 -15.12 -0.80
N GLY A 109 -6.54 -16.38 -1.26
CA GLY A 109 -5.93 -16.79 -2.53
C GLY A 109 -4.44 -17.22 -2.46
N SER A 110 -3.83 -17.34 -1.28
CA SER A 110 -2.48 -17.87 -1.11
C SER A 110 -2.45 -19.04 -0.14
N ASP A 111 -1.92 -20.17 -0.59
CA ASP A 111 -1.69 -21.35 0.26
C ASP A 111 -0.34 -21.31 1.01
N ILE A 112 0.45 -20.23 0.83
CA ILE A 112 1.77 -20.11 1.42
C ILE A 112 1.66 -19.67 2.87
N THR A 113 1.91 -20.60 3.78
CA THR A 113 1.92 -20.39 5.24
C THR A 113 3.33 -20.26 5.82
N VAL A 114 4.35 -20.48 4.99
CA VAL A 114 5.77 -20.50 5.37
C VAL A 114 6.33 -19.08 5.42
N TRP A 115 7.16 -18.81 6.43
CA TRP A 115 7.89 -17.56 6.54
C TRP A 115 9.07 -17.49 5.58
N SER A 116 9.26 -16.36 4.95
CA SER A 116 10.43 -16.02 4.14
C SER A 116 11.19 -14.85 4.75
N ALA A 117 12.47 -14.69 4.43
CA ALA A 117 13.27 -13.54 4.84
C ALA A 117 12.59 -12.21 4.48
N ARG A 118 11.91 -12.17 3.32
CA ARG A 118 11.17 -10.98 2.88
C ARG A 118 9.97 -10.66 3.77
N ASN A 119 9.26 -11.67 4.27
CA ASN A 119 8.14 -11.44 5.20
C ASN A 119 8.64 -10.82 6.51
N VAL A 120 9.71 -11.39 7.08
CA VAL A 120 10.35 -10.88 8.30
C VAL A 120 10.84 -9.45 8.10
N GLN A 121 11.55 -9.17 7.00
CA GLN A 121 11.99 -7.83 6.66
C GLN A 121 10.82 -6.84 6.55
N CYS A 122 9.71 -7.24 5.89
CA CYS A 122 8.53 -6.38 5.75
C CYS A 122 7.89 -6.03 7.11
N ILE A 123 7.96 -6.93 8.09
CA ILE A 123 7.49 -6.69 9.45
C ILE A 123 8.44 -5.71 10.15
N LEU A 124 9.73 -6.02 10.19
CA LEU A 124 10.73 -5.20 10.89
C LEU A 124 10.86 -3.77 10.32
N ASP A 125 10.69 -3.62 8.99
CA ASP A 125 10.74 -2.32 8.31
C ASP A 125 9.44 -1.51 8.45
N ASN A 126 8.38 -2.06 9.06
CA ASN A 126 7.08 -1.39 9.04
C ASN A 126 6.84 -0.54 10.28
N PRO A 127 6.76 0.80 10.14
CA PRO A 127 6.59 1.71 11.28
C PRO A 127 5.24 1.57 12.01
N VAL A 128 4.29 0.82 11.48
CA VAL A 128 3.01 0.57 12.15
C VAL A 128 3.21 -0.09 13.51
N TYR A 129 4.23 -0.95 13.66
CA TYR A 129 4.47 -1.67 14.91
C TYR A 129 4.96 -0.77 16.06
N ILE A 130 5.49 0.42 15.73
CA ILE A 130 5.83 1.48 16.69
C ILE A 130 4.78 2.60 16.74
N GLY A 131 3.53 2.30 16.38
CA GLY A 131 2.41 3.24 16.46
C GLY A 131 2.41 4.34 15.41
N LYS A 132 3.10 4.18 14.27
CA LYS A 132 3.17 5.21 13.21
C LYS A 132 2.43 4.77 11.95
N ILE A 133 1.77 5.71 11.30
CA ILE A 133 1.18 5.54 9.96
C ILE A 133 2.10 6.18 8.92
N ALA A 134 2.56 5.38 7.97
CA ALA A 134 3.42 5.86 6.88
C ALA A 134 2.59 6.15 5.62
N TYR A 135 2.77 7.34 5.05
CA TYR A 135 2.16 7.75 3.79
C TYR A 135 3.23 8.00 2.73
N GLY A 136 3.01 7.47 1.52
CA GLY A 136 3.91 7.71 0.39
C GLY A 136 5.12 6.78 0.32
N ARG A 137 5.19 5.69 1.10
CA ARG A 137 6.32 4.73 1.07
C ARG A 137 6.60 4.10 -0.29
N ARG A 138 5.63 4.17 -1.20
CA ARG A 138 5.75 3.62 -2.56
C ARG A 138 5.23 4.64 -3.56
N THR A 139 5.98 4.83 -4.64
CA THR A 139 5.57 5.66 -5.77
C THR A 139 5.61 4.84 -7.06
N LYS A 140 4.78 5.24 -8.02
CA LYS A 140 4.76 4.65 -9.36
C LYS A 140 5.70 5.46 -10.24
N GLN A 141 6.73 4.82 -10.80
CA GLN A 141 7.60 5.41 -11.81
C GLN A 141 7.29 4.82 -13.17
N LYS A 142 7.17 5.68 -14.18
CA LYS A 142 6.92 5.24 -15.56
C LYS A 142 8.17 4.53 -16.10
N VAL A 143 7.96 3.37 -16.72
CA VAL A 143 9.04 2.64 -17.37
C VAL A 143 9.46 3.41 -18.64
N LYS A 144 10.78 3.72 -18.75
CA LYS A 144 11.32 4.36 -19.95
C LYS A 144 11.04 3.48 -21.17
N GLY A 145 10.45 4.09 -22.21
CA GLY A 145 10.17 3.40 -23.48
C GLY A 145 8.84 2.63 -23.54
N SER A 146 8.09 2.56 -22.45
CA SER A 146 6.75 1.95 -22.44
C SER A 146 5.64 3.00 -22.46
N ARG A 147 4.55 2.71 -23.18
CA ARG A 147 3.39 3.60 -23.27
C ARG A 147 2.48 3.57 -22.04
N GLY A 148 2.55 2.55 -21.19
CA GLY A 148 1.60 2.37 -20.08
C GLY A 148 2.14 1.63 -18.86
N ASP A 149 3.39 1.18 -18.85
CA ASP A 149 3.93 0.40 -17.77
C ASP A 149 4.51 1.30 -16.67
N TYR A 150 4.19 0.95 -15.44
CA TYR A 150 4.67 1.62 -14.24
C TYR A 150 5.29 0.60 -13.29
N LEU A 151 6.47 0.92 -12.77
CA LEU A 151 7.09 0.17 -11.68
C LEU A 151 6.75 0.84 -10.36
N THR A 152 6.39 0.02 -9.36
CA THR A 152 6.23 0.49 -7.99
C THR A 152 7.58 0.42 -7.29
N VAL A 153 8.14 1.57 -6.95
CA VAL A 153 9.42 1.69 -6.25
C VAL A 153 9.21 2.22 -4.84
N LYS A 154 10.16 1.92 -3.94
CA LYS A 154 10.20 2.56 -2.62
C LYS A 154 10.48 4.05 -2.84
N ALA A 155 9.77 4.90 -2.11
CA ALA A 155 10.09 6.32 -2.04
C ALA A 155 11.09 6.53 -0.89
N ASP A 156 12.11 7.34 -1.14
CA ASP A 156 13.07 7.73 -0.11
C ASP A 156 12.48 8.77 0.84
N ASP A 157 11.52 9.56 0.33
CA ASP A 157 10.83 10.63 1.04
C ASP A 157 9.38 10.20 1.28
N PHE A 158 9.05 9.78 2.50
CA PHE A 158 7.69 9.44 2.91
C PHE A 158 7.35 10.10 4.24
N LEU A 159 6.07 10.36 4.46
CA LEU A 159 5.59 11.03 5.67
C LEU A 159 5.21 9.99 6.73
N LEU A 160 5.59 10.27 7.98
CA LEU A 160 5.20 9.50 9.16
C LEU A 160 4.28 10.36 10.03
N PHE A 161 3.17 9.77 10.43
CA PHE A 161 2.20 10.38 11.35
C PHE A 161 1.98 9.46 12.54
N ASP A 162 1.56 10.03 13.67
CA ASP A 162 1.14 9.23 14.82
C ASP A 162 -0.14 8.47 14.48
N GLY A 163 -0.12 7.15 14.68
CA GLY A 163 -1.29 6.31 14.51
C GLY A 163 -2.21 6.39 15.73
N ARG A 164 -3.51 6.15 15.50
CA ARG A 164 -4.48 6.00 16.62
C ARG A 164 -4.47 4.59 17.20
N HIS A 165 -3.81 3.66 16.54
CA HIS A 165 -3.69 2.27 16.98
C HIS A 165 -2.60 2.13 18.04
N GLU A 166 -2.73 1.13 18.86
CA GLU A 166 -1.74 0.77 19.87
C GLU A 166 -0.50 0.16 19.21
N ALA A 167 0.69 0.56 19.65
CA ALA A 167 1.95 -0.02 19.22
C ALA A 167 2.14 -1.44 19.77
N LEU A 168 2.76 -2.33 18.99
CA LEU A 168 3.11 -3.68 19.45
C LEU A 168 4.49 -3.76 20.07
N ILE A 169 5.35 -2.80 19.76
CA ILE A 169 6.77 -2.74 20.16
C ILE A 169 7.05 -1.37 20.82
#